data_8f458f92a0018830be65700398963ed9
#
_entry.id   8f458f92a0018830be65700398963ed9
#
_cell.length_a   1.000
_cell.length_b   1.000
_cell.length_c   1.000
_cell.angle_alpha   90.00
_cell.angle_beta   90.00
_cell.angle_gamma   90.00
#
_symmetry.space_group_name_H-M   'P 1'
#
loop_
_entity.id
_entity.type
_entity.pdbx_description
1 polymer ?
#
loop_
_entity_poly.entity_id
_entity_poly.type
_entity_poly.pdbx_seq_one_letter_code
_entity_poly.pdbx_strand_id
1 'polypeptide(L)'
;MLNKITFDTEMKPIQVCGGRKIADRKAVVRTDTGAVLGIVGNNYKPIPHLNVVEQFNKMDMLELTQVDSCREGAIMFAHYNIKQNGIVKKEDVQVGDAITFGLRAFNSFNSVFGIGFEIVANRLVCKNGLVVPKAMARLSLKHFQTTDIKQFREIIVEKSMSMEQALKIWREWIKIIPTEQTIQNFFEYAEIGKRLTKQLYDDCVNESKKMGVWGAYNRLTRYTTHELRVRNEDNRTLSQRSKEQTLLQKFYDFGDNWRR
;
A
#
# COMPACT_ATOMS: atom_id res chain seq x y z
N MET A 1 -7.21 6.22 -17.63
CA MET A 1 -6.88 5.88 -16.22
C MET A 1 -8.14 5.59 -15.42
N LEU A 2 -9.14 6.47 -15.41
CA LEU A 2 -10.35 6.33 -14.58
C LEU A 2 -11.38 5.30 -15.09
N ASN A 3 -11.37 4.92 -16.36
CA ASN A 3 -12.34 3.99 -16.96
C ASN A 3 -12.48 2.64 -16.20
N LYS A 4 -11.41 2.21 -15.50
CA LYS A 4 -11.43 0.95 -14.72
C LYS A 4 -12.27 1.02 -13.44
N ILE A 5 -12.62 2.22 -12.99
CA ILE A 5 -13.33 2.48 -11.74
C ILE A 5 -14.64 3.25 -11.92
N THR A 6 -14.97 3.60 -13.18
CA THR A 6 -16.18 4.33 -13.55
C THR A 6 -17.26 3.32 -13.90
N PHE A 7 -17.98 2.85 -12.89
CA PHE A 7 -19.14 1.98 -13.00
C PHE A 7 -20.05 2.16 -11.79
N ASP A 8 -21.33 1.85 -11.97
CA ASP A 8 -22.31 1.88 -10.90
C ASP A 8 -22.45 0.52 -10.21
N THR A 9 -22.88 0.56 -8.95
CA THR A 9 -23.12 -0.62 -8.14
C THR A 9 -24.50 -0.57 -7.51
N GLU A 10 -25.11 -1.73 -7.36
CA GLU A 10 -26.38 -1.91 -6.66
C GLU A 10 -26.27 -2.97 -5.56
N MET A 11 -27.12 -2.84 -4.55
CA MET A 11 -27.20 -3.80 -3.44
C MET A 11 -28.32 -4.80 -3.71
N LYS A 12 -28.00 -6.07 -3.96
CA LYS A 12 -28.99 -7.13 -4.20
C LYS A 12 -29.16 -8.07 -3.02
N PRO A 13 -30.38 -8.54 -2.73
CA PRO A 13 -30.61 -9.60 -1.75
C PRO A 13 -29.94 -10.90 -2.22
N ILE A 14 -29.48 -11.70 -1.27
CA ILE A 14 -28.85 -12.99 -1.55
C ILE A 14 -29.87 -14.10 -1.29
N GLN A 15 -29.97 -15.06 -2.23
CA GLN A 15 -30.70 -16.28 -2.08
C GLN A 15 -29.77 -17.48 -2.25
N VAL A 16 -29.94 -18.50 -1.41
CA VAL A 16 -29.30 -19.80 -1.61
C VAL A 16 -30.17 -20.70 -2.49
N CYS A 17 -29.56 -21.75 -3.05
CA CYS A 17 -30.30 -22.76 -3.79
C CYS A 17 -31.49 -23.26 -2.94
N GLY A 18 -32.69 -23.31 -3.53
CA GLY A 18 -33.94 -23.59 -2.80
C GLY A 18 -34.71 -22.33 -2.36
N GLY A 19 -34.26 -21.12 -2.74
CA GLY A 19 -35.04 -19.88 -2.59
C GLY A 19 -34.99 -19.22 -1.22
N ARG A 20 -34.27 -19.78 -0.23
CA ARG A 20 -34.12 -19.18 1.09
C ARG A 20 -33.26 -17.91 1.00
N LYS A 21 -33.78 -16.75 1.45
CA LYS A 21 -33.10 -15.49 1.54
C LYS A 21 -32.16 -15.46 2.75
N ILE A 22 -30.97 -14.86 2.58
CA ILE A 22 -30.05 -14.54 3.67
C ILE A 22 -30.38 -13.11 4.13
N ALA A 23 -30.98 -13.00 5.33
CA ALA A 23 -31.57 -11.75 5.80
C ALA A 23 -30.53 -10.67 6.21
N ASP A 24 -29.36 -11.08 6.69
CA ASP A 24 -28.32 -10.19 7.26
C ASP A 24 -27.21 -9.81 6.27
N ARG A 25 -27.31 -10.26 5.02
CA ARG A 25 -26.31 -10.04 3.97
C ARG A 25 -26.93 -9.57 2.66
N LYS A 26 -26.13 -8.78 1.92
CA LYS A 26 -26.44 -8.34 0.56
C LYS A 26 -25.21 -8.50 -0.34
N ALA A 27 -25.44 -8.71 -1.61
CA ALA A 27 -24.40 -8.65 -2.64
C ALA A 27 -24.26 -7.23 -3.17
N VAL A 28 -23.01 -6.75 -3.29
CA VAL A 28 -22.68 -5.56 -4.09
C VAL A 28 -22.44 -6.05 -5.52
N VAL A 29 -23.21 -5.57 -6.47
CA VAL A 29 -23.20 -6.03 -7.85
C VAL A 29 -22.92 -4.86 -8.79
N ARG A 30 -22.04 -5.05 -9.77
CA ARG A 30 -21.87 -4.08 -10.86
C ARG A 30 -23.08 -4.07 -11.76
N THR A 31 -23.56 -2.89 -12.12
CA THR A 31 -24.78 -2.78 -12.96
C THR A 31 -24.49 -3.07 -14.44
N ASP A 32 -23.27 -2.80 -14.90
CA ASP A 32 -22.84 -2.96 -16.30
C ASP A 32 -22.52 -4.42 -16.68
N THR A 33 -21.94 -5.19 -15.76
CA THR A 33 -21.50 -6.57 -16.04
C THR A 33 -22.30 -7.64 -15.28
N GLY A 34 -23.02 -7.25 -14.24
CA GLY A 34 -23.66 -8.19 -13.32
C GLY A 34 -22.68 -8.88 -12.35
N ALA A 35 -21.41 -8.54 -12.37
CA ALA A 35 -20.39 -9.16 -11.53
C ALA A 35 -20.66 -8.89 -10.04
N VAL A 36 -20.55 -9.93 -9.21
CA VAL A 36 -20.66 -9.81 -7.74
C VAL A 36 -19.31 -9.38 -7.18
N LEU A 37 -19.23 -8.13 -6.73
CA LEU A 37 -18.00 -7.54 -6.19
C LEU A 37 -17.74 -7.96 -4.75
N GLY A 38 -18.79 -8.22 -3.97
CA GLY A 38 -18.65 -8.64 -2.58
C GLY A 38 -19.99 -8.98 -1.92
N ILE A 39 -19.88 -9.67 -0.80
CA ILE A 39 -21.01 -9.97 0.09
C ILE A 39 -20.77 -9.23 1.40
N VAL A 40 -21.71 -8.37 1.77
CA VAL A 40 -21.54 -7.41 2.87
C VAL A 40 -22.75 -7.43 3.80
N GLY A 41 -22.61 -6.86 4.99
CA GLY A 41 -23.73 -6.71 5.93
C GLY A 41 -24.72 -5.63 5.48
N ASN A 42 -25.94 -5.65 6.04
CA ASN A 42 -27.01 -4.72 5.68
C ASN A 42 -26.66 -3.23 5.92
N ASN A 43 -25.79 -2.94 6.90
CA ASN A 43 -25.37 -1.58 7.25
C ASN A 43 -24.22 -1.07 6.37
N TYR A 44 -23.70 -1.90 5.46
CA TYR A 44 -22.64 -1.51 4.56
C TYR A 44 -23.16 -0.51 3.54
N LYS A 45 -22.44 0.60 3.35
CA LYS A 45 -22.74 1.61 2.33
C LYS A 45 -21.65 1.58 1.27
N PRO A 46 -21.92 1.07 0.08
CA PRO A 46 -20.95 1.14 -1.02
C PRO A 46 -20.66 2.61 -1.34
N ILE A 47 -19.38 2.96 -1.37
CA ILE A 47 -18.92 4.28 -1.83
C ILE A 47 -18.27 4.05 -3.19
N PRO A 48 -18.77 4.67 -4.28
CA PRO A 48 -18.18 4.54 -5.61
C PRO A 48 -16.70 4.89 -5.60
N HIS A 49 -15.87 4.11 -6.28
CA HIS A 49 -14.44 4.37 -6.36
C HIS A 49 -14.13 5.75 -6.93
N LEU A 50 -14.88 6.17 -7.95
CA LEU A 50 -14.74 7.48 -8.56
C LEU A 50 -14.93 8.60 -7.55
N ASN A 51 -15.95 8.52 -6.68
CA ASN A 51 -16.19 9.53 -5.66
C ASN A 51 -15.01 9.67 -4.68
N VAL A 52 -14.34 8.55 -4.36
CA VAL A 52 -13.14 8.58 -3.53
C VAL A 52 -12.03 9.32 -4.23
N VAL A 53 -11.73 8.97 -5.49
CA VAL A 53 -10.69 9.63 -6.29
C VAL A 53 -10.99 11.12 -6.46
N GLU A 54 -12.23 11.50 -6.76
CA GLU A 54 -12.63 12.90 -6.89
C GLU A 54 -12.43 13.72 -5.61
N GLN A 55 -12.66 13.11 -4.43
CA GLN A 55 -12.40 13.81 -3.18
C GLN A 55 -10.91 14.06 -2.94
N PHE A 56 -10.06 13.07 -3.26
CA PHE A 56 -8.61 13.26 -3.17
C PHE A 56 -8.09 14.26 -4.22
N ASN A 57 -8.66 14.27 -5.43
CA ASN A 57 -8.29 15.21 -6.51
C ASN A 57 -8.62 16.68 -6.17
N LYS A 58 -9.55 16.94 -5.24
CA LYS A 58 -9.84 18.30 -4.74
C LYS A 58 -8.77 18.85 -3.81
N MET A 59 -7.80 18.04 -3.43
CA MET A 59 -6.70 18.45 -2.56
C MET A 59 -5.52 18.91 -3.41
N ASP A 60 -5.27 20.23 -3.45
CA ASP A 60 -4.21 20.84 -4.29
C ASP A 60 -2.82 20.25 -4.03
N MET A 61 -2.61 19.72 -2.82
CA MET A 61 -1.37 19.05 -2.43
C MET A 61 -1.17 17.67 -3.05
N LEU A 62 -2.17 17.10 -3.73
CA LEU A 62 -2.11 15.78 -4.33
C LEU A 62 -2.16 15.86 -5.85
N GLU A 63 -1.39 14.99 -6.50
CA GLU A 63 -1.36 14.82 -7.94
C GLU A 63 -1.55 13.34 -8.27
N LEU A 64 -2.67 13.00 -8.89
CA LEU A 64 -2.99 11.63 -9.29
C LEU A 64 -2.01 11.11 -10.34
N THR A 65 -1.34 10.00 -10.08
CA THR A 65 -0.37 9.39 -10.98
C THR A 65 -0.86 8.09 -11.61
N GLN A 66 -1.61 7.28 -10.85
CA GLN A 66 -2.07 5.97 -11.32
C GLN A 66 -3.34 5.55 -10.58
N VAL A 67 -4.17 4.76 -11.27
CA VAL A 67 -5.32 4.07 -10.67
C VAL A 67 -5.30 2.60 -11.09
N ASP A 68 -5.30 1.72 -10.10
CA ASP A 68 -5.37 0.28 -10.26
C ASP A 68 -6.69 -0.25 -9.72
N SER A 69 -7.21 -1.27 -10.38
CA SER A 69 -8.42 -1.96 -9.99
C SER A 69 -8.19 -3.47 -10.05
N CYS A 70 -8.67 -4.19 -9.04
CA CYS A 70 -8.49 -5.62 -8.89
C CYS A 70 -9.84 -6.31 -8.69
N ARG A 71 -9.91 -7.62 -9.02
CA ARG A 71 -11.10 -8.45 -8.79
C ARG A 71 -12.35 -7.85 -9.42
N GLU A 72 -12.31 -7.61 -10.72
CA GLU A 72 -13.42 -7.06 -11.51
C GLU A 72 -13.90 -5.67 -11.03
N GLY A 73 -13.06 -4.94 -10.32
CA GLY A 73 -13.40 -3.65 -9.75
C GLY A 73 -13.83 -3.69 -8.28
N ALA A 74 -13.76 -4.84 -7.61
CA ALA A 74 -14.10 -4.92 -6.19
C ALA A 74 -13.15 -4.12 -5.28
N ILE A 75 -11.91 -3.88 -5.73
CA ILE A 75 -10.87 -3.18 -4.96
C ILE A 75 -10.20 -2.15 -5.85
N MET A 76 -9.99 -0.95 -5.33
CA MET A 76 -9.30 0.15 -6.00
C MET A 76 -8.12 0.64 -5.17
N PHE A 77 -7.03 0.96 -5.89
CA PHE A 77 -5.91 1.74 -5.38
C PHE A 77 -5.67 2.94 -6.29
N ALA A 78 -5.55 4.13 -5.71
CA ALA A 78 -5.19 5.35 -6.43
C ALA A 78 -3.89 5.92 -5.84
N HIS A 79 -2.92 6.16 -6.70
CA HIS A 79 -1.59 6.61 -6.33
C HIS A 79 -1.45 8.10 -6.62
N TYR A 80 -0.92 8.83 -5.67
CA TYR A 80 -0.73 10.27 -5.73
C TYR A 80 0.71 10.64 -5.38
N ASN A 81 1.27 11.63 -6.06
CA ASN A 81 2.40 12.37 -5.54
C ASN A 81 1.91 13.39 -4.52
N ILE A 82 2.68 13.60 -3.45
CA ILE A 82 2.44 14.70 -2.50
C ILE A 82 3.29 15.89 -2.93
N LYS A 83 2.62 17.04 -3.17
CA LYS A 83 3.25 18.30 -3.51
C LYS A 83 3.40 19.18 -2.26
N GLN A 84 4.53 19.86 -2.15
CA GLN A 84 4.75 20.95 -1.20
C GLN A 84 4.92 22.24 -2.01
N ASN A 85 4.11 23.25 -1.72
CA ASN A 85 4.07 24.49 -2.50
C ASN A 85 3.90 24.28 -4.01
N GLY A 86 3.03 23.32 -4.39
CA GLY A 86 2.73 22.99 -5.79
C GLY A 86 3.75 22.09 -6.49
N ILE A 87 4.88 21.76 -5.87
CA ILE A 87 6.00 21.00 -6.45
C ILE A 87 6.14 19.65 -5.72
N VAL A 88 6.35 18.56 -6.48
CA VAL A 88 6.71 17.25 -5.91
C VAL A 88 8.14 17.34 -5.37
N LYS A 89 8.26 17.40 -4.04
CA LYS A 89 9.56 17.54 -3.37
C LYS A 89 10.36 16.23 -3.48
N LYS A 90 11.61 16.38 -3.88
CA LYS A 90 12.60 15.31 -3.85
C LYS A 90 13.44 15.45 -2.58
N GLU A 91 13.63 14.35 -1.89
CA GLU A 91 14.45 14.26 -0.69
C GLU A 91 15.56 13.24 -0.92
N ASP A 92 16.79 13.59 -0.58
CA ASP A 92 17.89 12.64 -0.66
C ASP A 92 18.01 11.86 0.66
N VAL A 93 17.99 10.54 0.55
CA VAL A 93 18.39 9.66 1.65
C VAL A 93 19.90 9.73 1.82
N GLN A 94 20.63 9.65 0.69
CA GLN A 94 22.03 10.00 0.53
C GLN A 94 22.24 10.67 -0.84
N VAL A 95 23.39 11.27 -1.07
CA VAL A 95 23.72 11.94 -2.34
C VAL A 95 23.46 11.01 -3.53
N GLY A 96 22.61 11.45 -4.45
CA GLY A 96 22.24 10.70 -5.64
C GLY A 96 21.18 9.62 -5.42
N ASP A 97 20.65 9.46 -4.21
CA ASP A 97 19.58 8.50 -3.89
C ASP A 97 18.31 9.23 -3.46
N ALA A 98 17.69 9.87 -4.43
CA ALA A 98 16.51 10.69 -4.23
C ALA A 98 15.23 9.86 -4.16
N ILE A 99 14.34 10.26 -3.26
CA ILE A 99 12.98 9.74 -3.12
C ILE A 99 11.95 10.85 -3.28
N THR A 100 10.73 10.47 -3.61
CA THR A 100 9.55 11.33 -3.51
C THR A 100 8.53 10.69 -2.58
N PHE A 101 7.79 11.50 -1.86
CA PHE A 101 6.67 11.01 -1.07
C PHE A 101 5.37 11.03 -1.86
N GLY A 102 4.55 10.04 -1.63
CA GLY A 102 3.26 9.87 -2.23
C GLY A 102 2.22 9.36 -1.25
N LEU A 103 1.01 9.25 -1.74
CA LEU A 103 -0.13 8.71 -1.04
C LEU A 103 -0.77 7.63 -1.89
N ARG A 104 -1.10 6.50 -1.30
CA ARG A 104 -1.91 5.45 -1.93
C ARG A 104 -3.26 5.40 -1.23
N ALA A 105 -4.29 5.96 -1.89
CA ALA A 105 -5.68 5.83 -1.45
C ALA A 105 -6.21 4.45 -1.83
N PHE A 106 -7.14 3.91 -1.03
CA PHE A 106 -7.76 2.62 -1.29
C PHE A 106 -9.23 2.61 -0.91
N ASN A 107 -9.98 1.77 -1.61
CA ASN A 107 -11.39 1.52 -1.38
C ASN A 107 -11.75 0.10 -1.82
N SER A 108 -12.76 -0.52 -1.19
CA SER A 108 -13.25 -1.83 -1.64
C SER A 108 -14.75 -2.00 -1.48
N PHE A 109 -15.35 -2.79 -2.35
CA PHE A 109 -16.76 -3.18 -2.26
C PHE A 109 -16.99 -4.53 -1.55
N ASN A 110 -15.91 -5.25 -1.20
CA ASN A 110 -15.96 -6.57 -0.57
C ASN A 110 -15.55 -6.59 0.90
N SER A 111 -15.50 -5.43 1.55
CA SER A 111 -15.08 -5.27 2.95
C SER A 111 -13.65 -5.75 3.29
N VAL A 112 -12.80 -6.05 2.28
CA VAL A 112 -11.38 -6.40 2.51
C VAL A 112 -10.62 -5.20 3.04
N PHE A 113 -10.97 -4.02 2.54
CA PHE A 113 -10.50 -2.73 3.05
C PHE A 113 -11.69 -1.84 3.36
N GLY A 114 -11.51 -0.92 4.33
CA GLY A 114 -12.34 0.27 4.40
C GLY A 114 -11.97 1.27 3.30
N ILE A 115 -12.46 2.48 3.39
CA ILE A 115 -11.94 3.62 2.65
C ILE A 115 -10.78 4.25 3.41
N GLY A 116 -9.70 4.58 2.73
CA GLY A 116 -8.55 5.15 3.43
C GLY A 116 -7.37 5.45 2.53
N PHE A 117 -6.24 5.73 3.19
CA PHE A 117 -4.98 5.98 2.52
C PHE A 117 -3.79 5.49 3.36
N GLU A 118 -2.67 5.38 2.71
CA GLU A 118 -1.37 5.18 3.33
C GLU A 118 -0.32 6.07 2.65
N ILE A 119 0.59 6.62 3.45
CA ILE A 119 1.74 7.36 2.93
C ILE A 119 2.75 6.32 2.41
N VAL A 120 3.28 6.58 1.24
CA VAL A 120 4.29 5.77 0.57
C VAL A 120 5.43 6.67 0.10
N ALA A 121 6.56 6.08 -0.22
CA ALA A 121 7.62 6.80 -0.89
C ALA A 121 8.04 6.04 -2.16
N ASN A 122 8.58 6.74 -3.12
CA ASN A 122 9.10 6.18 -4.36
C ASN A 122 10.56 6.57 -4.50
N ARG A 123 11.44 5.59 -4.60
CA ARG A 123 12.86 5.82 -4.90
C ARG A 123 13.03 6.08 -6.39
N LEU A 124 13.61 7.23 -6.75
CA LEU A 124 13.66 7.67 -8.15
C LEU A 124 14.66 6.87 -8.99
N VAL A 125 15.75 6.45 -8.40
CA VAL A 125 16.84 5.72 -9.11
C VAL A 125 16.35 4.37 -9.65
N CYS A 126 15.53 3.63 -8.88
CA CYS A 126 15.08 2.27 -9.24
C CYS A 126 13.57 2.18 -9.43
N LYS A 127 12.84 3.27 -9.26
CA LYS A 127 11.35 3.28 -9.23
C LYS A 127 10.77 2.26 -8.23
N ASN A 128 11.51 1.95 -7.18
CA ASN A 128 11.03 1.06 -6.12
C ASN A 128 10.01 1.79 -5.25
N GLY A 129 8.89 1.14 -4.98
CA GLY A 129 7.96 1.58 -3.95
C GLY A 129 8.54 1.31 -2.57
N LEU A 130 8.66 2.35 -1.75
CA LEU A 130 9.08 2.25 -0.35
C LEU A 130 7.84 2.39 0.53
N VAL A 131 7.76 1.62 1.59
CA VAL A 131 6.66 1.69 2.54
C VAL A 131 7.10 2.45 3.78
N VAL A 132 6.35 3.46 4.15
CA VAL A 132 6.49 4.13 5.46
C VAL A 132 5.82 3.23 6.52
N PRO A 133 6.36 3.12 7.74
CA PRO A 133 5.79 2.24 8.76
C PRO A 133 4.29 2.47 8.97
N LYS A 134 3.53 1.38 8.99
CA LYS A 134 2.06 1.39 9.05
C LYS A 134 1.50 2.21 10.24
N ALA A 135 2.16 2.14 11.38
CA ALA A 135 1.76 2.88 12.57
C ALA A 135 1.83 4.40 12.39
N MET A 136 2.73 4.88 11.50
CA MET A 136 2.95 6.31 11.26
C MET A 136 2.06 6.87 10.15
N ALA A 137 1.67 6.06 9.17
CA ALA A 137 1.32 6.55 7.85
C ALA A 137 -0.01 6.05 7.28
N ARG A 138 -0.82 5.33 8.04
CA ARG A 138 -2.07 4.76 7.52
C ARG A 138 -3.31 5.24 8.26
N LEU A 139 -4.36 5.56 7.49
CA LEU A 139 -5.72 5.72 7.96
C LEU A 139 -6.64 4.78 7.19
N SER A 140 -7.61 4.15 7.89
CA SER A 140 -8.67 3.38 7.26
C SER A 140 -9.96 3.55 8.06
N LEU A 141 -11.03 3.96 7.37
CA LEU A 141 -12.38 4.12 7.91
C LEU A 141 -13.27 3.00 7.36
N LYS A 142 -14.21 2.55 8.17
CA LYS A 142 -15.20 1.54 7.74
C LYS A 142 -16.27 2.20 6.87
N HIS A 143 -16.87 1.43 5.95
CA HIS A 143 -17.97 1.85 5.10
C HIS A 143 -19.30 1.88 5.89
N PHE A 144 -19.47 2.90 6.72
CA PHE A 144 -20.74 3.18 7.40
C PHE A 144 -21.39 4.42 6.79
N GLN A 145 -22.66 4.65 7.12
CA GLN A 145 -23.42 5.79 6.61
C GLN A 145 -22.82 7.16 6.98
N THR A 146 -22.02 7.20 8.05
CA THR A 146 -21.40 8.43 8.59
C THR A 146 -19.96 8.67 8.13
N THR A 147 -19.41 7.84 7.22
CA THR A 147 -18.03 8.03 6.75
C THR A 147 -17.91 9.33 5.95
N ASP A 148 -17.22 10.33 6.49
CA ASP A 148 -16.91 11.60 5.83
C ASP A 148 -15.45 11.61 5.35
N ILE A 149 -15.27 11.62 4.03
CA ILE A 149 -13.95 11.63 3.39
C ILE A 149 -13.27 13.01 3.54
N LYS A 150 -14.02 14.07 3.82
CA LYS A 150 -13.48 15.45 3.95
C LYS A 150 -12.45 15.55 5.08
N GLN A 151 -12.60 14.76 6.13
CA GLN A 151 -11.66 14.70 7.26
C GLN A 151 -10.26 14.22 6.84
N PHE A 152 -10.12 13.58 5.67
CA PHE A 152 -8.83 13.05 5.23
C PHE A 152 -7.77 14.12 5.00
N ARG A 153 -8.15 15.34 4.61
CA ARG A 153 -7.19 16.42 4.36
C ARG A 153 -6.36 16.75 5.60
N GLU A 154 -7.01 16.96 6.73
CA GLU A 154 -6.35 17.32 8.00
C GLU A 154 -5.43 16.18 8.45
N ILE A 155 -5.92 14.95 8.35
CA ILE A 155 -5.16 13.76 8.73
C ILE A 155 -3.97 13.52 7.78
N ILE A 156 -4.10 13.80 6.48
CA ILE A 156 -2.98 13.72 5.54
C ILE A 156 -1.88 14.72 5.92
N VAL A 157 -2.25 15.94 6.26
CA VAL A 157 -1.29 16.96 6.73
C VAL A 157 -0.59 16.50 8.01
N GLU A 158 -1.34 16.00 8.99
CA GLU A 158 -0.77 15.43 10.22
C GLU A 158 0.20 14.27 9.92
N LYS A 159 -0.25 13.31 9.11
CA LYS A 159 0.54 12.13 8.73
C LYS A 159 1.75 12.48 7.84
N SER A 160 1.75 13.62 7.18
CA SER A 160 2.92 14.06 6.40
C SER A 160 4.16 14.27 7.28
N MET A 161 4.01 14.54 8.57
CA MET A 161 5.14 14.59 9.51
C MET A 161 5.85 13.23 9.66
N SER A 162 5.16 12.12 9.40
CA SER A 162 5.76 10.79 9.40
C SER A 162 6.79 10.60 8.29
N MET A 163 6.73 11.41 7.22
CA MET A 163 7.71 11.39 6.13
C MET A 163 9.11 11.81 6.62
N GLU A 164 9.20 12.84 7.43
CA GLU A 164 10.48 13.29 8.01
C GLU A 164 11.06 12.23 8.97
N GLN A 165 10.21 11.58 9.73
CA GLN A 165 10.63 10.48 10.63
C GLN A 165 11.16 9.30 9.82
N ALA A 166 10.49 8.90 8.74
CA ALA A 166 10.96 7.85 7.86
C ALA A 166 12.32 8.20 7.23
N LEU A 167 12.50 9.44 6.76
CA LEU A 167 13.78 9.92 6.23
C LEU A 167 14.91 9.82 7.27
N LYS A 168 14.65 10.21 8.52
CA LYS A 168 15.62 10.08 9.61
C LYS A 168 16.04 8.64 9.82
N ILE A 169 15.08 7.72 9.86
CA ILE A 169 15.34 6.28 10.00
C ILE A 169 16.19 5.76 8.83
N TRP A 170 15.83 6.09 7.59
CA TRP A 170 16.58 5.62 6.41
C TRP A 170 17.99 6.18 6.34
N ARG A 171 18.20 7.45 6.71
CA ARG A 171 19.53 8.06 6.83
C ARG A 171 20.38 7.40 7.92
N GLU A 172 19.80 6.97 9.02
CA GLU A 172 20.50 6.17 10.03
C GLU A 172 20.83 4.76 9.53
N TRP A 173 19.93 4.11 8.77
CA TRP A 173 20.17 2.79 8.23
C TRP A 173 21.38 2.72 7.27
N ILE A 174 21.72 3.80 6.59
CA ILE A 174 22.94 3.87 5.75
C ILE A 174 24.20 3.72 6.60
N LYS A 175 24.18 4.22 7.83
CA LYS A 175 25.34 4.22 8.73
C LYS A 175 25.55 2.87 9.44
N ILE A 176 24.55 2.00 9.41
CA ILE A 176 24.59 0.70 10.08
C ILE A 176 24.96 -0.37 9.04
N ILE A 177 26.16 -0.93 9.15
CA ILE A 177 26.60 -2.06 8.30
C ILE A 177 26.33 -3.34 9.08
N PRO A 178 25.28 -4.10 8.74
CA PRO A 178 24.94 -5.33 9.46
C PRO A 178 25.93 -6.44 9.11
N THR A 179 26.15 -7.36 10.02
CA THR A 179 26.87 -8.60 9.76
C THR A 179 26.02 -9.54 8.91
N GLU A 180 26.63 -10.53 8.29
CA GLU A 180 25.89 -11.59 7.58
C GLU A 180 24.96 -12.35 8.54
N GLN A 181 25.41 -12.58 9.78
CA GLN A 181 24.57 -13.18 10.82
C GLN A 181 23.35 -12.33 11.15
N THR A 182 23.49 -10.99 11.21
CA THR A 182 22.37 -10.08 11.46
C THR A 182 21.32 -10.19 10.35
N ILE A 183 21.77 -10.27 9.08
CA ILE A 183 20.87 -10.47 7.95
C ILE A 183 20.18 -11.84 8.02
N GLN A 184 20.91 -12.89 8.37
CA GLN A 184 20.35 -14.23 8.58
C GLN A 184 19.26 -14.20 9.67
N ASN A 185 19.55 -13.58 10.81
CA ASN A 185 18.60 -13.44 11.91
C ASN A 185 17.32 -12.68 11.48
N PHE A 186 17.46 -11.66 10.61
CA PHE A 186 16.29 -10.98 10.04
C PHE A 186 15.46 -11.92 9.16
N PHE A 187 16.09 -12.72 8.30
CA PHE A 187 15.36 -13.66 7.44
C PHE A 187 14.59 -14.70 8.25
N GLU A 188 15.14 -15.15 9.35
CA GLU A 188 14.49 -16.06 10.30
C GLU A 188 13.33 -15.36 11.03
N TYR A 189 13.57 -14.17 11.60
CA TYR A 189 12.54 -13.35 12.24
C TYR A 189 11.37 -13.03 11.30
N ALA A 190 11.67 -12.71 10.05
CA ALA A 190 10.66 -12.42 9.05
C ALA A 190 9.95 -13.68 8.52
N GLU A 191 10.38 -14.89 8.94
CA GLU A 191 9.84 -16.17 8.48
C GLU A 191 9.88 -16.31 6.95
N ILE A 192 10.99 -15.86 6.35
CA ILE A 192 11.16 -15.91 4.91
C ILE A 192 11.43 -17.36 4.49
N GLY A 193 10.55 -17.91 3.65
CA GLY A 193 10.65 -19.31 3.23
C GLY A 193 11.94 -19.59 2.44
N LYS A 194 12.50 -20.81 2.55
CA LYS A 194 13.79 -21.26 1.98
C LYS A 194 14.03 -20.83 0.53
N ARG A 195 13.00 -20.90 -0.32
CA ARG A 195 13.12 -20.52 -1.74
C ARG A 195 13.42 -19.03 -1.90
N LEU A 196 12.74 -18.19 -1.15
CA LEU A 196 12.90 -16.74 -1.22
C LEU A 196 14.20 -16.32 -0.53
N THR A 197 14.58 -16.97 0.56
CA THR A 197 15.89 -16.79 1.20
C THR A 197 17.00 -17.03 0.18
N LYS A 198 17.00 -18.17 -0.53
CA LYS A 198 17.98 -18.48 -1.57
C LYS A 198 18.02 -17.43 -2.69
N GLN A 199 16.91 -16.79 -2.98
CA GLN A 199 16.84 -15.76 -4.02
C GLN A 199 17.37 -14.40 -3.56
N LEU A 200 17.23 -14.03 -2.31
CA LEU A 200 17.41 -12.65 -1.84
C LEU A 200 18.57 -12.45 -0.88
N TYR A 201 19.01 -13.52 -0.18
CA TYR A 201 19.96 -13.40 0.92
C TYR A 201 21.31 -12.80 0.47
N ASP A 202 21.94 -13.39 -0.52
CA ASP A 202 23.26 -12.94 -1.01
C ASP A 202 23.19 -11.50 -1.54
N ASP A 203 22.11 -11.15 -2.23
CA ASP A 203 21.89 -9.78 -2.71
C ASP A 203 21.72 -8.80 -1.54
N CYS A 204 20.97 -9.16 -0.49
CA CYS A 204 20.79 -8.33 0.69
C CYS A 204 22.13 -8.12 1.42
N VAL A 205 22.96 -9.17 1.54
CA VAL A 205 24.31 -9.07 2.10
C VAL A 205 25.18 -8.14 1.26
N ASN A 206 25.21 -8.32 -0.04
CA ASN A 206 26.03 -7.52 -0.94
C ASN A 206 25.60 -6.03 -0.98
N GLU A 207 24.29 -5.76 -1.02
CA GLU A 207 23.80 -4.38 -1.01
C GLU A 207 23.99 -3.73 0.37
N SER A 208 23.91 -4.50 1.46
CA SER A 208 24.17 -3.95 2.80
C SER A 208 25.64 -3.58 3.03
N LYS A 209 26.59 -4.29 2.41
CA LYS A 209 28.02 -3.91 2.43
C LYS A 209 28.27 -2.56 1.75
N LYS A 210 27.44 -2.18 0.78
CA LYS A 210 27.57 -0.89 0.03
C LYS A 210 26.85 0.26 0.71
N MET A 211 25.65 0.02 1.25
CA MET A 211 24.70 1.06 1.66
C MET A 211 24.09 0.79 3.05
N GLY A 212 24.73 -0.01 3.87
CA GLY A 212 24.22 -0.38 5.18
C GLY A 212 22.88 -1.11 5.13
N VAL A 213 22.13 -1.08 6.22
CA VAL A 213 20.77 -1.64 6.33
C VAL A 213 19.84 -1.10 5.23
N TRP A 214 20.04 0.17 4.79
CA TRP A 214 19.30 0.77 3.69
C TRP A 214 19.45 -0.03 2.38
N GLY A 215 20.63 -0.57 2.09
CA GLY A 215 20.88 -1.42 0.92
C GLY A 215 20.04 -2.69 0.95
N ALA A 216 20.02 -3.41 2.08
CA ALA A 216 19.20 -4.60 2.26
C ALA A 216 17.70 -4.27 2.13
N TYR A 217 17.24 -3.14 2.71
CA TYR A 217 15.86 -2.68 2.56
C TYR A 217 15.49 -2.43 1.10
N ASN A 218 16.35 -1.73 0.36
CA ASN A 218 16.13 -1.48 -1.07
C ASN A 218 16.10 -2.77 -1.90
N ARG A 219 16.87 -3.79 -1.55
CA ARG A 219 16.82 -5.09 -2.23
C ARG A 219 15.46 -5.76 -2.04
N LEU A 220 14.89 -5.69 -0.83
CA LEU A 220 13.56 -6.23 -0.54
C LEU A 220 12.45 -5.42 -1.21
N THR A 221 12.55 -4.09 -1.24
CA THR A 221 11.57 -3.25 -1.94
C THR A 221 11.58 -3.49 -3.44
N ARG A 222 12.75 -3.69 -4.05
CA ARG A 222 12.88 -4.09 -5.45
C ARG A 222 12.17 -5.41 -5.72
N TYR A 223 12.35 -6.39 -4.85
CA TYR A 223 11.65 -7.67 -4.98
C TYR A 223 10.13 -7.48 -4.95
N THR A 224 9.60 -6.75 -3.96
CA THR A 224 8.14 -6.56 -3.83
C THR A 224 7.56 -5.76 -5.00
N THR A 225 8.31 -4.82 -5.57
CA THR A 225 7.84 -3.94 -6.64
C THR A 225 7.96 -4.58 -8.03
N HIS A 226 9.09 -5.23 -8.34
CA HIS A 226 9.43 -5.63 -9.71
C HIS A 226 9.54 -7.12 -9.94
N GLU A 227 9.89 -7.91 -8.92
CA GLU A 227 10.23 -9.33 -9.07
C GLU A 227 9.14 -10.26 -8.52
N LEU A 228 8.14 -9.71 -7.83
CA LEU A 228 7.05 -10.49 -7.25
C LEU A 228 6.24 -11.18 -8.36
N ARG A 229 6.29 -12.52 -8.36
CA ARG A 229 5.47 -13.33 -9.26
C ARG A 229 4.06 -13.46 -8.69
N VAL A 230 3.06 -13.12 -9.47
CA VAL A 230 1.65 -13.28 -9.14
C VAL A 230 0.99 -14.29 -10.10
N ARG A 231 0.00 -15.02 -9.61
CA ARG A 231 -0.73 -16.01 -10.44
C ARG A 231 -1.71 -15.33 -11.39
N ASN A 232 -2.23 -14.18 -10.98
CA ASN A 232 -3.19 -13.39 -11.75
C ASN A 232 -2.77 -11.93 -11.70
N GLU A 233 -2.51 -11.34 -12.87
CA GLU A 233 -2.07 -9.94 -13.01
C GLU A 233 -3.09 -8.93 -12.48
N ASP A 234 -4.39 -9.22 -12.55
CA ASP A 234 -5.44 -8.38 -11.94
C ASP A 234 -5.28 -8.22 -10.42
N ASN A 235 -4.58 -9.16 -9.78
CA ASN A 235 -4.29 -9.09 -8.34
C ASN A 235 -2.88 -8.60 -8.03
N ARG A 236 -2.10 -8.13 -9.03
CA ARG A 236 -0.70 -7.71 -8.83
C ARG A 236 -0.58 -6.67 -7.72
N THR A 237 -1.30 -5.55 -7.82
CA THR A 237 -1.23 -4.45 -6.84
C THR A 237 -1.64 -4.92 -5.44
N LEU A 238 -2.66 -5.77 -5.33
CA LEU A 238 -3.09 -6.34 -4.07
C LEU A 238 -2.03 -7.26 -3.46
N SER A 239 -1.42 -8.13 -4.28
CA SER A 239 -0.37 -9.07 -3.85
C SER A 239 0.90 -8.33 -3.45
N GLN A 240 1.29 -7.31 -4.21
CA GLN A 240 2.41 -6.42 -3.90
C GLN A 240 2.20 -5.76 -2.54
N ARG A 241 1.06 -5.10 -2.35
CA ARG A 241 0.70 -4.44 -1.10
C ARG A 241 0.71 -5.40 0.09
N SER A 242 0.21 -6.62 -0.07
CA SER A 242 0.24 -7.64 0.98
C SER A 242 1.68 -7.99 1.35
N LYS A 243 2.59 -8.15 0.38
CA LYS A 243 4.01 -8.42 0.64
C LYS A 243 4.74 -7.23 1.24
N GLU A 244 4.46 -6.02 0.78
CA GLU A 244 4.96 -4.80 1.40
C GLU A 244 4.58 -4.73 2.87
N GLN A 245 3.30 -4.97 3.20
CA GLN A 245 2.81 -4.92 4.58
C GLN A 245 3.38 -6.03 5.47
N THR A 246 3.68 -7.21 4.95
CA THR A 246 4.21 -8.30 5.75
C THR A 246 5.74 -8.27 5.83
N LEU A 247 6.42 -8.15 4.71
CA LEU A 247 7.88 -8.24 4.65
C LEU A 247 8.55 -6.93 5.08
N LEU A 248 8.13 -5.81 4.49
CA LEU A 248 8.77 -4.52 4.77
C LEU A 248 8.38 -3.97 6.16
N GLN A 249 7.19 -4.29 6.66
CA GLN A 249 6.85 -3.95 8.05
C GLN A 249 7.73 -4.73 9.05
N LYS A 250 7.94 -6.04 8.84
CA LYS A 250 8.86 -6.84 9.67
C LYS A 250 10.29 -6.28 9.61
N PHE A 251 10.69 -5.67 8.50
CA PHE A 251 12.00 -5.03 8.40
C PHE A 251 12.15 -3.83 9.36
N TYR A 252 11.11 -3.01 9.49
CA TYR A 252 11.07 -1.95 10.49
C TYR A 252 10.99 -2.50 11.91
N ASP A 253 10.17 -3.52 12.13
CA ASP A 253 9.93 -4.11 13.45
C ASP A 253 11.19 -4.82 14.01
N PHE A 254 12.11 -5.23 13.13
CA PHE A 254 13.42 -5.77 13.54
C PHE A 254 14.29 -4.71 14.27
N GLY A 255 14.06 -3.44 14.01
CA GLY A 255 14.49 -2.29 14.80
C GLY A 255 15.96 -2.28 15.19
N ASP A 256 16.25 -2.19 16.50
CA ASP A 256 17.61 -2.12 17.04
C ASP A 256 18.43 -3.39 16.83
N ASN A 257 17.81 -4.52 16.46
CA ASN A 257 18.54 -5.74 16.14
C ASN A 257 19.47 -5.59 14.92
N TRP A 258 19.22 -4.56 14.07
CA TRP A 258 20.13 -4.24 12.96
C TRP A 258 21.53 -3.82 13.42
N ARG A 259 21.71 -3.42 14.67
CA ARG A 259 22.96 -2.95 15.25
C ARG A 259 23.75 -4.05 15.98
N ARG A 260 23.18 -5.24 16.08
CA ARG A 260 23.76 -6.42 16.75
C ARG A 260 24.38 -7.40 15.73
#